data_20a9be90a12174aa76e342028f471a6a
#
_entry.id   20a9be90a12174aa76e342028f471a6a
#
_cell.length_a   1.000
_cell.length_b   1.000
_cell.length_c   1.000
_cell.angle_alpha   90.00
_cell.angle_beta   90.00
_cell.angle_gamma   90.00
#
_symmetry.space_group_name_H-M   'P 1'
#
loop_
_entity.id
_entity.type
_entity.pdbx_description
1 polymer ?
#
loop_
_entity_poly.entity_id
_entity_poly.type
_entity_poly.pdbx_seq_one_letter_code
_entity_poly.pdbx_strand_id
1 'polypeptide(L)'
;PFLEIYESLAPAAPLRTVAYLREPQIDAVARAPGSGADRFRLRGVKVWYDGSPYSGTMLVDQPYLESELCCCRLGIAPGTVGYANHDPRELLPRLRRHFERGWQVLTHAQGDRGVRETLDLYEGALDPSARAT
;
A
#
# COMPACT_ATOMS: atom_id res chain seq x y z
N PRO A 1 -5.21 -18.69 -7.60
CA PRO A 1 -4.46 -19.87 -7.12
C PRO A 1 -3.87 -19.69 -5.72
N PHE A 2 -3.17 -18.55 -5.41
CA PHE A 2 -2.50 -18.39 -4.11
C PHE A 2 -3.47 -18.38 -2.93
N LEU A 3 -4.60 -17.68 -3.03
CA LEU A 3 -5.60 -17.65 -1.95
C LEU A 3 -6.13 -19.03 -1.61
N GLU A 4 -6.43 -19.84 -2.61
CA GLU A 4 -6.93 -21.21 -2.45
C GLU A 4 -5.92 -22.10 -1.74
N ILE A 5 -4.62 -21.95 -2.01
CA ILE A 5 -3.55 -22.65 -1.32
C ILE A 5 -3.54 -22.26 0.16
N TYR A 6 -3.55 -20.97 0.49
CA TYR A 6 -3.57 -20.52 1.89
C TYR A 6 -4.84 -20.96 2.60
N GLU A 7 -5.98 -20.92 1.96
CA GLU A 7 -7.25 -21.40 2.52
C GLU A 7 -7.22 -22.90 2.81
N SER A 8 -6.66 -23.71 1.92
CA SER A 8 -6.54 -25.16 2.11
C SER A 8 -5.58 -25.54 3.24
N LEU A 9 -4.54 -24.75 3.47
CA LEU A 9 -3.56 -24.98 4.53
C LEU A 9 -4.01 -24.40 5.88
N ALA A 10 -4.93 -23.46 5.90
CA ALA A 10 -5.35 -22.74 7.09
C ALA A 10 -5.81 -23.61 8.26
N PRO A 11 -6.57 -24.71 8.07
CA PRO A 11 -7.00 -25.56 9.19
C PRO A 11 -5.85 -26.17 9.98
N ALA A 12 -4.75 -26.50 9.32
CA ALA A 12 -3.56 -27.10 9.93
C ALA A 12 -2.49 -26.06 10.32
N ALA A 13 -2.68 -24.79 9.95
CA ALA A 13 -1.69 -23.75 10.21
C ALA A 13 -1.59 -23.42 11.71
N PRO A 14 -0.38 -23.32 12.29
CA PRO A 14 -0.21 -22.92 13.69
C PRO A 14 -0.50 -21.44 13.93
N LEU A 15 -0.49 -20.61 12.89
CA LEU A 15 -0.68 -19.17 12.93
C LEU A 15 -1.99 -18.74 12.27
N ARG A 16 -2.53 -17.62 12.74
CA ARG A 16 -3.60 -16.90 12.03
C ARG A 16 -3.00 -15.97 11.00
N THR A 17 -3.48 -16.06 9.77
CA THR A 17 -3.03 -15.26 8.65
C THR A 17 -4.08 -14.25 8.25
N VAL A 18 -3.68 -12.99 8.12
CA VAL A 18 -4.49 -11.92 7.54
C VAL A 18 -3.84 -11.51 6.23
N ALA A 19 -4.57 -11.69 5.12
CA ALA A 19 -4.07 -11.44 3.79
C ALA A 19 -4.55 -10.09 3.25
N TYR A 20 -3.64 -9.41 2.55
CA TYR A 20 -3.92 -8.24 1.74
C TYR A 20 -3.45 -8.53 0.32
N LEU A 21 -4.32 -8.34 -0.66
CA LEU A 21 -3.97 -8.49 -2.06
C LEU A 21 -3.50 -7.16 -2.65
N ARG A 22 -2.66 -7.23 -3.66
CA ARG A 22 -2.35 -6.06 -4.47
C ARG A 22 -3.60 -5.58 -5.19
N GLU A 23 -3.72 -4.30 -5.40
CA GLU A 23 -4.92 -3.68 -5.95
C GLU A 23 -5.47 -4.34 -7.22
N PRO A 24 -4.67 -4.62 -8.27
CA PRO A 24 -5.23 -5.29 -9.45
C PRO A 24 -5.77 -6.70 -9.15
N GLN A 25 -5.24 -7.36 -8.12
CA GLN A 25 -5.64 -8.71 -7.76
C GLN A 25 -6.94 -8.74 -6.97
N ILE A 26 -7.19 -7.73 -6.11
CA ILE A 26 -8.42 -7.67 -5.31
C ILE A 26 -9.66 -7.49 -6.17
N ASP A 27 -9.55 -6.78 -7.28
CA ASP A 27 -10.66 -6.57 -8.21
C ASP A 27 -11.01 -7.83 -9.00
N ALA A 28 -10.06 -8.75 -9.15
CA ALA A 28 -10.25 -10.03 -9.84
C ALA A 28 -10.81 -11.14 -8.92
N VAL A 29 -10.94 -10.90 -7.61
CA VAL A 29 -11.41 -11.92 -6.65
C VAL A 29 -12.87 -11.71 -6.34
N ALA A 30 -13.69 -12.73 -6.58
CA ALA A 30 -15.10 -12.75 -6.16
C ALA A 30 -15.23 -13.08 -4.67
N ARG A 31 -14.68 -12.20 -3.82
CA ARG A 31 -14.66 -12.35 -2.35
C ARG A 31 -15.11 -11.07 -1.67
N ALA A 32 -15.69 -11.20 -0.48
CA ALA A 32 -16.05 -10.08 0.37
C ALA A 32 -14.94 -9.77 1.39
N PRO A 33 -14.88 -8.51 1.91
CA PRO A 33 -13.99 -8.16 3.01
C PRO A 33 -14.21 -9.06 4.24
N GLY A 34 -13.10 -9.57 4.81
CA GLY A 34 -13.15 -10.47 5.96
C GLY A 34 -13.51 -11.92 5.66
N SER A 35 -13.72 -12.27 4.38
CA SER A 35 -13.96 -13.66 3.98
C SER A 35 -12.77 -14.57 4.28
N GLY A 36 -13.05 -15.84 4.53
CA GLY A 36 -12.05 -16.86 4.85
C GLY A 36 -12.48 -17.75 6.01
N ALA A 37 -11.53 -18.45 6.61
CA ALA A 37 -11.72 -19.35 7.74
C ALA A 37 -11.15 -18.74 9.05
N ASP A 38 -11.29 -19.45 10.17
CA ASP A 38 -10.81 -18.98 11.48
C ASP A 38 -9.31 -18.61 11.48
N ARG A 39 -8.49 -19.37 10.75
CA ARG A 39 -7.03 -19.15 10.69
C ARG A 39 -6.55 -18.43 9.44
N PHE A 40 -7.45 -18.05 8.52
CA PHE A 40 -7.12 -17.28 7.33
C PHE A 40 -8.24 -16.32 6.98
N ARG A 41 -7.92 -15.03 6.79
CA ARG A 41 -8.88 -14.01 6.39
C ARG A 41 -8.28 -13.09 5.34
N LEU A 42 -9.05 -12.86 4.26
CA LEU A 42 -8.76 -11.82 3.29
C LEU A 42 -9.32 -10.49 3.82
N ARG A 43 -8.44 -9.56 4.16
CA ARG A 43 -8.84 -8.34 4.87
C ARG A 43 -8.90 -7.12 3.98
N GLY A 44 -8.02 -7.03 3.00
CA GLY A 44 -7.94 -5.79 2.25
C GLY A 44 -6.97 -5.75 1.09
N VAL A 45 -6.63 -4.54 0.75
CA VAL A 45 -5.82 -4.16 -0.39
C VAL A 45 -4.46 -3.64 0.07
N LYS A 46 -3.38 -4.06 -0.59
CA LYS A 46 -2.04 -3.52 -0.40
C LYS A 46 -1.67 -2.59 -1.56
N VAL A 47 -1.30 -1.37 -1.20
CA VAL A 47 -0.77 -0.35 -2.11
C VAL A 47 0.68 -0.03 -1.72
N TRP A 48 1.53 0.28 -2.68
CA TRP A 48 2.85 0.85 -2.46
C TRP A 48 2.84 2.28 -2.99
N TYR A 49 2.83 3.25 -2.07
CA TYR A 49 2.83 4.66 -2.46
C TYR A 49 4.22 5.13 -2.87
N ASP A 50 5.24 4.77 -2.11
CA ASP A 50 6.63 5.04 -2.42
C ASP A 50 7.50 3.78 -2.34
N GLY A 51 8.82 3.97 -2.34
CA GLY A 51 9.77 2.88 -2.35
C GLY A 51 10.61 2.76 -1.09
N SER A 52 11.90 2.43 -1.25
CA SER A 52 12.82 2.09 -0.18
C SER A 52 13.94 3.12 -0.04
N PRO A 53 14.39 3.42 1.19
CA PRO A 53 15.57 4.27 1.42
C PRO A 53 16.86 3.71 0.79
N TYR A 54 16.98 2.38 0.74
CA TYR A 54 18.18 1.72 0.21
C TYR A 54 18.32 1.81 -1.30
N SER A 55 17.27 2.09 -2.02
CA SER A 55 17.27 2.24 -3.49
C SER A 55 17.05 3.68 -3.95
N GLY A 56 17.00 4.65 -3.02
CA GLY A 56 16.74 6.05 -3.36
C GLY A 56 15.33 6.33 -3.88
N THR A 57 14.37 5.43 -3.60
CA THR A 57 13.00 5.53 -4.12
C THR A 57 11.96 5.91 -3.08
N MET A 58 12.34 6.02 -1.80
CA MET A 58 11.53 6.58 -0.72
C MET A 58 11.28 8.06 -0.99
N LEU A 59 10.03 8.50 -0.99
CA LEU A 59 9.65 9.88 -1.33
C LEU A 59 9.82 10.81 -0.12
N VAL A 60 10.80 11.73 -0.23
CA VAL A 60 11.17 12.67 0.83
C VAL A 60 11.09 14.11 0.38
N ASP A 61 10.93 15.05 1.32
CA ASP A 61 10.91 16.49 1.04
C ASP A 61 12.29 17.05 0.75
N GLN A 62 13.30 16.57 1.47
CA GLN A 62 14.68 16.97 1.27
C GLN A 62 15.46 15.85 0.58
N PRO A 63 16.40 16.19 -0.30
CA PRO A 63 17.22 15.18 -0.98
C PRO A 63 17.91 14.23 0.01
N TYR A 64 18.13 13.01 -0.44
CA TYR A 64 18.96 12.05 0.28
C TYR A 64 20.31 12.65 0.60
N LEU A 65 20.86 12.31 1.76
CA LEU A 65 22.15 12.82 2.22
C LEU A 65 23.26 12.44 1.24
N GLU A 66 24.03 13.41 0.82
CA GLU A 66 25.24 13.20 0.02
C GLU A 66 26.36 12.66 0.90
N SER A 67 26.40 11.35 1.07
CA SER A 67 27.36 10.62 1.89
C SER A 67 28.00 9.48 1.12
N GLU A 68 29.12 8.96 1.60
CA GLU A 68 29.76 7.77 1.04
C GLU A 68 28.77 6.60 0.96
N LEU A 69 27.93 6.42 2.00
CA LEU A 69 26.92 5.37 2.01
C LEU A 69 25.88 5.55 0.89
N CYS A 70 25.29 6.73 0.78
CA CYS A 70 24.23 6.96 -0.20
C CYS A 70 24.78 6.99 -1.63
N CYS A 71 25.82 7.78 -1.87
CA CYS A 71 26.31 8.02 -3.23
C CYS A 71 27.19 6.88 -3.77
N CYS A 72 28.08 6.32 -2.92
CA CYS A 72 29.08 5.35 -3.39
C CYS A 72 28.62 3.91 -3.19
N ARG A 73 28.01 3.57 -2.03
CA ARG A 73 27.63 2.18 -1.74
C ARG A 73 26.22 1.84 -2.22
N LEU A 74 25.26 2.75 -2.10
CA LEU A 74 23.89 2.54 -2.56
C LEU A 74 23.64 3.04 -3.99
N GLY A 75 24.55 3.84 -4.54
CA GLY A 75 24.43 4.38 -5.89
C GLY A 75 23.28 5.39 -6.05
N ILE A 76 22.88 6.06 -4.95
CA ILE A 76 21.83 7.09 -4.98
C ILE A 76 22.45 8.39 -5.49
N ALA A 77 21.95 8.90 -6.61
CA ALA A 77 22.46 10.12 -7.19
C ALA A 77 22.22 11.35 -6.29
N PRO A 78 23.14 12.32 -6.24
CA PRO A 78 22.93 13.60 -5.57
C PRO A 78 21.61 14.25 -5.99
N GLY A 79 20.92 14.90 -5.04
CA GLY A 79 19.66 15.59 -5.30
C GLY A 79 18.44 14.67 -5.44
N THR A 80 18.59 13.35 -5.31
CA THR A 80 17.46 12.39 -5.35
C THR A 80 16.50 12.65 -4.19
N VAL A 81 15.20 12.69 -4.50
CA VAL A 81 14.10 12.82 -3.51
C VAL A 81 13.13 11.63 -3.56
N GLY A 82 13.44 10.60 -4.33
CA GLY A 82 12.53 9.48 -4.57
C GLY A 82 11.33 9.85 -5.42
N TYR A 83 10.28 9.02 -5.39
CA TYR A 83 9.07 9.26 -6.17
C TYR A 83 7.86 8.52 -5.61
N ALA A 84 6.66 9.03 -5.92
CA ALA A 84 5.42 8.30 -5.71
C ALA A 84 5.20 7.30 -6.86
N ASN A 85 4.79 6.07 -6.53
CA ASN A 85 4.46 5.03 -7.52
C ASN A 85 3.11 5.28 -8.21
N HIS A 86 2.31 6.21 -7.68
CA HIS A 86 0.98 6.56 -8.19
C HIS A 86 0.81 8.06 -8.22
N ASP A 87 0.13 8.58 -9.24
CA ASP A 87 -0.40 9.94 -9.21
C ASP A 87 -1.49 10.00 -8.12
N PRO A 88 -1.41 10.95 -7.16
CA PRO A 88 -2.41 11.12 -6.11
C PRO A 88 -3.84 11.31 -6.67
N ARG A 89 -3.98 11.99 -7.81
CA ARG A 89 -5.28 12.24 -8.45
C ARG A 89 -5.93 10.96 -8.97
N GLU A 90 -5.12 10.01 -9.43
CA GLU A 90 -5.58 8.71 -9.90
C GLU A 90 -5.80 7.73 -8.75
N LEU A 91 -4.97 7.81 -7.70
CA LEU A 91 -5.05 6.91 -6.56
C LEU A 91 -6.26 7.21 -5.66
N LEU A 92 -6.59 8.49 -5.43
CA LEU A 92 -7.67 8.91 -4.55
C LEU A 92 -9.03 8.23 -4.86
N PRO A 93 -9.56 8.27 -6.11
CA PRO A 93 -10.82 7.61 -6.42
C PRO A 93 -10.76 6.08 -6.27
N ARG A 94 -9.60 5.47 -6.46
CA ARG A 94 -9.39 4.03 -6.27
C ARG A 94 -9.45 3.65 -4.80
N LEU A 95 -8.78 4.41 -3.92
CA LEU A 95 -8.85 4.21 -2.47
C LEU A 95 -10.28 4.38 -1.96
N ARG A 96 -10.98 5.41 -2.41
CA ARG A 96 -12.41 5.64 -2.07
C ARG A 96 -13.26 4.43 -2.42
N ARG A 97 -13.14 3.91 -3.64
CA ARG A 97 -13.84 2.70 -4.07
C ARG A 97 -13.57 1.49 -3.18
N HIS A 98 -12.33 1.31 -2.72
CA HIS A 98 -12.01 0.20 -1.83
C HIS A 98 -12.61 0.38 -0.43
N PHE A 99 -12.57 1.58 0.12
CA PHE A 99 -13.22 1.89 1.41
C PHE A 99 -14.74 1.72 1.33
N GLU A 100 -15.38 2.18 0.26
CA GLU A 100 -16.82 2.01 0.04
C GLU A 100 -17.26 0.54 -0.06
N ARG A 101 -16.38 -0.30 -0.59
CA ARG A 101 -16.58 -1.76 -0.63
C ARG A 101 -16.25 -2.46 0.70
N GLY A 102 -15.86 -1.72 1.73
CA GLY A 102 -15.51 -2.23 3.04
C GLY A 102 -14.13 -2.88 3.13
N TRP A 103 -13.28 -2.72 2.12
CA TRP A 103 -11.92 -3.21 2.17
C TRP A 103 -11.06 -2.34 3.08
N GLN A 104 -10.24 -2.98 3.92
CA GLN A 104 -9.16 -2.31 4.60
C GLN A 104 -8.03 -2.00 3.61
N VAL A 105 -7.47 -0.80 3.65
CA VAL A 105 -6.34 -0.44 2.80
C VAL A 105 -5.07 -0.39 3.65
N LEU A 106 -4.03 -1.06 3.17
CA LEU A 106 -2.70 -1.08 3.77
C LEU A 106 -1.72 -0.46 2.77
N THR A 107 -1.25 0.75 3.06
CA THR A 107 -0.31 1.46 2.19
C THR A 107 1.12 1.37 2.73
N HIS A 108 2.08 1.04 1.86
CA HIS A 108 3.47 1.28 2.12
C HIS A 108 3.77 2.75 1.80
N ALA A 109 4.24 3.48 2.79
CA ALA A 109 4.77 4.83 2.66
C ALA A 109 5.89 4.98 3.70
N GLN A 110 7.09 5.34 3.28
CA GLN A 110 8.27 5.32 4.13
C GLN A 110 8.93 6.69 4.24
N GLY A 111 8.92 7.49 3.17
CA GLY A 111 9.40 8.86 3.19
C GLY A 111 8.44 9.81 3.90
N ASP A 112 8.96 10.86 4.49
CA ASP A 112 8.16 11.88 5.19
C ASP A 112 7.11 12.52 4.29
N ARG A 113 7.48 12.86 3.05
CA ARG A 113 6.55 13.34 2.04
C ARG A 113 5.58 12.24 1.61
N GLY A 114 6.05 11.01 1.40
CA GLY A 114 5.22 9.87 1.04
C GLY A 114 4.14 9.56 2.09
N VAL A 115 4.52 9.63 3.37
CA VAL A 115 3.58 9.45 4.50
C VAL A 115 2.54 10.56 4.54
N ARG A 116 2.95 11.83 4.43
CA ARG A 116 2.04 12.98 4.43
C ARG A 116 1.03 12.87 3.29
N GLU A 117 1.49 12.68 2.05
CA GLU A 117 0.61 12.54 0.90
C GLU A 117 -0.34 11.34 1.02
N THR A 118 0.10 10.23 1.63
CA THR A 118 -0.77 9.07 1.92
C THR A 118 -1.87 9.41 2.94
N LEU A 119 -1.56 10.20 3.98
CA LEU A 119 -2.56 10.64 4.96
C LEU A 119 -3.58 11.58 4.33
N ASP A 120 -3.15 12.53 3.50
CA ASP A 120 -4.03 13.42 2.75
C ASP A 120 -4.98 12.62 1.82
N LEU A 121 -4.45 11.59 1.15
CA LEU A 121 -5.24 10.67 0.33
C LEU A 121 -6.28 9.91 1.15
N TYR A 122 -5.94 9.44 2.35
CA TYR A 122 -6.88 8.74 3.23
C TYR A 122 -7.96 9.68 3.74
N GLU A 123 -7.60 10.90 4.15
CA GLU A 123 -8.56 11.92 4.56
C GLU A 123 -9.54 12.19 3.43
N GLY A 124 -9.05 12.50 2.21
CA GLY A 124 -9.90 12.75 1.06
C GLY A 124 -10.75 11.55 0.63
N ALA A 125 -10.24 10.32 0.78
CA ALA A 125 -11.00 9.12 0.42
C ALA A 125 -12.09 8.75 1.43
N LEU A 126 -11.92 9.11 2.71
CA LEU A 126 -12.85 8.82 3.80
C LEU A 126 -13.85 9.95 4.04
N ASP A 127 -13.59 11.15 3.50
CA ASP A 127 -14.46 12.32 3.67
C ASP A 127 -15.85 12.08 3.05
N PRO A 128 -16.92 12.09 3.87
CA PRO A 128 -18.30 11.90 3.39
C PRO A 128 -18.78 13.03 2.46
N SER A 129 -18.26 14.25 2.64
CA SER A 129 -18.67 15.42 1.83
C SER A 129 -18.17 15.34 0.39
N ALA A 130 -17.06 14.69 0.16
CA ALA A 130 -16.50 14.45 -1.17
C ALA A 130 -17.26 13.37 -1.98
N ARG A 131 -18.27 12.71 -1.38
CA ARG A 131 -19.13 11.71 -2.05
C ARG A 131 -20.29 12.33 -2.82
N ALA A 132 -20.53 13.63 -2.67
CA ALA A 132 -21.68 14.34 -3.23
C ALA A 132 -21.40 15.06 -4.56
N THR A 133 -20.22 14.92 -5.12
CA THR A 133 -19.82 15.50 -6.43
C THR A 133 -19.45 14.39 -7.41
#